data_8cde2abd2e22cb784283a3b6602bbd38
#
_entry.id   8cde2abd2e22cb784283a3b6602bbd38
#
_cell.length_a   1.000
_cell.length_b   1.000
_cell.length_c   1.000
_cell.angle_alpha   90.00
_cell.angle_beta   90.00
_cell.angle_gamma   90.00
#
_symmetry.space_group_name_H-M   'P 1'
#
loop_
_entity.id
_entity.type
_entity.pdbx_description
1 polymer ?
#
loop_
_entity_poly.entity_id
_entity_poly.type
_entity_poly.pdbx_seq_one_letter_code
_entity_poly.pdbx_strand_id
1 'polypeptide(L)'
;MSNAILEGEIEAAWSVRESISSKTKGKVRDAIEETLEALDKGKLRVAEKTKDNVWQVNQWAKKAVLLGFRIKDMETQSGGPQASGWWDKVDSKFKGWGEEAWKKAGFRAVPNSVVRKSAY
;
A
#
# COMPACT_ATOMS: atom_id res chain seq x y z
N MET A 1 0.16 4.34 -15.22
CA MET A 1 0.75 5.72 -15.31
C MET A 1 2.26 5.65 -15.08
N SER A 2 3.03 6.57 -15.66
CA SER A 2 4.46 6.68 -15.32
C SER A 2 4.64 7.20 -13.88
N ASN A 3 5.82 6.98 -13.28
CA ASN A 3 6.10 7.50 -11.95
C ASN A 3 5.97 9.03 -11.87
N ALA A 4 6.38 9.75 -12.92
CA ALA A 4 6.24 11.22 -12.96
C ALA A 4 4.76 11.65 -12.94
N ILE A 5 3.89 10.94 -13.66
CA ILE A 5 2.45 11.19 -13.65
C ILE A 5 1.85 10.85 -12.28
N LEU A 6 2.21 9.70 -11.72
CA LEU A 6 1.75 9.29 -10.39
C LEU A 6 2.17 10.31 -9.33
N GLU A 7 3.43 10.74 -9.34
CA GLU A 7 3.93 11.76 -8.42
C GLU A 7 3.10 13.05 -8.49
N GLY A 8 2.86 13.56 -9.71
CA GLY A 8 2.05 14.76 -9.91
C GLY A 8 0.63 14.62 -9.37
N GLU A 9 -0.03 13.51 -9.64
CA GLU A 9 -1.38 13.24 -9.13
C GLU A 9 -1.42 13.08 -7.60
N ILE A 10 -0.44 12.43 -7.02
CA ILE A 10 -0.34 12.25 -5.56
C ILE A 10 -0.05 13.59 -4.87
N GLU A 11 0.85 14.42 -5.40
CA GLU A 11 1.13 15.73 -4.82
C GLU A 11 -0.11 16.65 -4.90
N ALA A 12 -0.82 16.65 -6.02
CA ALA A 12 -2.08 17.39 -6.16
C ALA A 12 -3.14 16.89 -5.16
N ALA A 13 -3.31 15.58 -5.05
CA ALA A 13 -4.22 14.97 -4.07
C ALA A 13 -3.84 15.30 -2.63
N TRP A 14 -2.55 15.32 -2.31
CA TRP A 14 -2.07 15.66 -0.98
C TRP A 14 -2.42 17.08 -0.57
N SER A 15 -2.37 18.04 -1.49
CA SER A 15 -2.73 19.44 -1.23
C SER A 15 -4.20 19.61 -0.85
N VAL A 16 -5.09 18.72 -1.30
CA VAL A 16 -6.52 18.70 -0.99
C VAL A 16 -6.95 17.50 -0.17
N ARG A 17 -6.03 16.90 0.58
CA ARG A 17 -6.25 15.63 1.30
C ARG A 17 -7.44 15.61 2.22
N GLU A 18 -7.85 16.76 2.75
CA GLU A 18 -9.02 16.85 3.63
C GLU A 18 -10.33 16.52 2.89
N SER A 19 -10.36 16.66 1.56
CA SER A 19 -11.51 16.30 0.72
C SER A 19 -11.51 14.83 0.29
N ILE A 20 -10.44 14.09 0.56
CA ILE A 20 -10.28 12.70 0.13
C ILE A 20 -10.87 11.76 1.20
N SER A 21 -11.74 10.86 0.76
CA SER A 21 -12.45 9.90 1.61
C SER A 21 -12.65 8.57 0.88
N SER A 22 -13.27 7.62 1.54
CA SER A 22 -13.66 6.34 0.92
C SER A 22 -14.60 6.50 -0.28
N LYS A 23 -15.26 7.64 -0.40
CA LYS A 23 -16.15 7.99 -1.54
C LYS A 23 -15.41 8.58 -2.73
N THR A 24 -14.13 8.94 -2.58
CA THR A 24 -13.31 9.48 -3.68
C THR A 24 -13.20 8.46 -4.80
N LYS A 25 -13.42 8.91 -6.03
CA LYS A 25 -13.40 8.12 -7.26
C LYS A 25 -12.55 8.80 -8.34
N GLY A 26 -12.35 8.09 -9.44
CA GLY A 26 -11.67 8.61 -10.63
C GLY A 26 -10.17 8.67 -10.47
N LYS A 27 -9.54 9.54 -11.24
CA LYS A 27 -8.09 9.60 -11.43
C LYS A 27 -7.29 9.71 -10.13
N VAL A 28 -7.79 10.44 -9.15
CA VAL A 28 -7.14 10.55 -7.84
C VAL A 28 -7.07 9.19 -7.14
N ARG A 29 -8.19 8.48 -7.10
CA ARG A 29 -8.24 7.15 -6.50
C ARG A 29 -7.35 6.18 -7.26
N ASP A 30 -7.44 6.19 -8.59
CA ASP A 30 -6.65 5.31 -9.44
C ASP A 30 -5.14 5.52 -9.21
N ALA A 31 -4.71 6.78 -9.11
CA ALA A 31 -3.30 7.10 -8.85
C ALA A 31 -2.84 6.60 -7.47
N ILE A 32 -3.67 6.73 -6.44
CA ILE A 32 -3.35 6.21 -5.10
C ILE A 32 -3.21 4.69 -5.15
N GLU A 33 -4.20 4.00 -5.71
CA GLU A 33 -4.22 2.54 -5.78
C GLU A 33 -3.06 2.00 -6.64
N GLU A 34 -2.78 2.63 -7.78
CA GLU A 34 -1.66 2.22 -8.64
C GLU A 34 -0.30 2.42 -7.97
N THR A 35 -0.14 3.51 -7.21
CA THR A 35 1.08 3.75 -6.43
C THR A 35 1.27 2.68 -5.35
N LEU A 36 0.21 2.35 -4.62
CA LEU A 36 0.25 1.29 -3.60
C LEU A 36 0.57 -0.08 -4.21
N GLU A 37 0.02 -0.38 -5.38
CA GLU A 37 0.31 -1.62 -6.09
C GLU A 37 1.76 -1.68 -6.60
N ALA A 38 2.30 -0.55 -7.06
CA ALA A 38 3.70 -0.47 -7.46
C ALA A 38 4.66 -0.69 -6.28
N LEU A 39 4.30 -0.16 -5.09
CA LEU A 39 5.04 -0.42 -3.84
C LEU A 39 4.94 -1.90 -3.44
N ASP A 40 3.75 -2.50 -3.50
CA ASP A 40 3.52 -3.90 -3.16
C ASP A 40 4.34 -4.87 -4.02
N LYS A 41 4.54 -4.51 -5.28
CA LYS A 41 5.32 -5.30 -6.26
C LYS A 41 6.82 -4.96 -6.29
N GLY A 42 7.27 -4.03 -5.48
CA GLY A 42 8.67 -3.58 -5.47
C GLY A 42 9.10 -2.81 -6.71
N LYS A 43 8.16 -2.38 -7.55
CA LYS A 43 8.44 -1.55 -8.73
C LYS A 43 8.73 -0.10 -8.38
N LEU A 44 8.27 0.33 -7.22
CA LEU A 44 8.51 1.62 -6.62
C LEU A 44 8.98 1.39 -5.18
N ARG A 45 9.95 2.18 -4.75
CA ARG A 45 10.46 2.12 -3.37
C ARG A 45 10.28 3.49 -2.71
N VAL A 46 9.97 3.49 -1.42
CA VAL A 46 9.91 4.74 -0.63
C VAL A 46 11.29 5.35 -0.48
N ALA A 47 12.31 4.51 -0.36
CA ALA A 47 13.71 4.92 -0.34
C ALA A 47 14.53 3.97 -1.22
N GLU A 48 15.41 4.54 -2.01
CA GLU A 48 16.26 3.79 -2.93
C GLU A 48 17.63 4.44 -3.10
N LYS A 49 18.62 3.66 -3.48
CA LYS A 49 19.93 4.20 -3.85
C LYS A 49 19.93 4.65 -5.31
N THR A 50 20.43 5.86 -5.53
CA THR A 50 20.68 6.37 -6.88
C THR A 50 21.91 5.71 -7.50
N LYS A 51 22.15 5.98 -8.79
CA LYS A 51 23.36 5.51 -9.50
C LYS A 51 24.66 5.98 -8.84
N ASP A 52 24.63 7.12 -8.15
CA ASP A 52 25.78 7.67 -7.43
C ASP A 52 25.90 7.10 -6.01
N ASN A 53 25.16 6.03 -5.70
CA ASN A 53 25.15 5.35 -4.40
C ASN A 53 24.69 6.25 -3.24
N VAL A 54 23.86 7.24 -3.53
CA VAL A 54 23.23 8.14 -2.55
C VAL A 54 21.80 7.71 -2.28
N TRP A 55 21.37 7.71 -1.02
CA TRP A 55 19.99 7.43 -0.69
C TRP A 55 19.07 8.58 -1.08
N GLN A 56 18.01 8.24 -1.78
CA GLN A 56 16.92 9.15 -2.15
C GLN A 56 15.63 8.65 -1.52
N VAL A 57 14.87 9.56 -0.91
CA VAL A 57 13.54 9.27 -0.36
C VAL A 57 12.48 9.84 -1.29
N ASN A 58 11.59 8.96 -1.76
CA ASN A 58 10.45 9.34 -2.59
C ASN A 58 9.28 9.76 -1.67
N GLN A 59 9.31 11.00 -1.19
CA GLN A 59 8.30 11.53 -0.25
C GLN A 59 6.87 11.40 -0.77
N TRP A 60 6.68 11.56 -2.07
CA TRP A 60 5.39 11.41 -2.69
C TRP A 60 4.81 9.98 -2.53
N ALA A 61 5.66 8.95 -2.58
CA ALA A 61 5.23 7.58 -2.36
C ALA A 61 4.71 7.39 -0.92
N LYS A 62 5.35 8.00 0.08
CA LYS A 62 4.86 8.03 1.46
C LYS A 62 3.51 8.75 1.56
N LYS A 63 3.35 9.88 0.86
CA LYS A 63 2.07 10.58 0.81
C LYS A 63 0.96 9.68 0.23
N ALA A 64 1.26 8.90 -0.81
CA ALA A 64 0.32 7.93 -1.36
C ALA A 64 -0.11 6.89 -0.32
N VAL A 65 0.80 6.37 0.50
CA VAL A 65 0.48 5.45 1.59
C VAL A 65 -0.48 6.10 2.58
N LEU A 66 -0.22 7.35 2.98
CA LEU A 66 -1.09 8.09 3.89
C LEU A 66 -2.47 8.39 3.28
N LEU A 67 -2.52 8.72 1.99
CA LEU A 67 -3.79 8.88 1.26
C LEU A 67 -4.55 7.56 1.15
N GLY A 68 -3.85 6.44 1.08
CA GLY A 68 -4.43 5.10 1.07
C GLY A 68 -5.31 4.82 2.29
N PHE A 69 -4.98 5.37 3.46
CA PHE A 69 -5.83 5.27 4.66
C PHE A 69 -7.12 6.07 4.51
N ARG A 70 -7.12 7.14 3.74
CA ARG A 70 -8.30 8.00 3.57
C ARG A 70 -9.33 7.41 2.59
N ILE A 71 -8.89 6.62 1.61
CA ILE A 71 -9.79 6.03 0.61
C ILE A 71 -10.45 4.73 1.06
N LYS A 72 -10.21 4.28 2.27
CA LYS A 72 -10.79 3.06 2.84
C LYS A 72 -11.48 3.34 4.17
N ASP A 73 -12.56 2.61 4.40
CA ASP A 73 -13.26 2.61 5.69
C ASP A 73 -12.70 1.51 6.59
N MET A 74 -12.90 1.67 7.90
CA MET A 74 -12.64 0.62 8.88
C MET A 74 -13.57 -0.56 8.65
N GLU A 75 -13.04 -1.78 8.81
CA GLU A 75 -13.82 -3.00 8.67
C GLU A 75 -13.32 -4.08 9.63
N THR A 76 -14.17 -5.04 9.93
CA THR A 76 -13.77 -6.23 10.65
C THR A 76 -12.95 -7.14 9.74
N GLN A 77 -11.75 -7.47 10.16
CA GLN A 77 -10.86 -8.40 9.48
C GLN A 77 -10.77 -9.70 10.27
N SER A 78 -11.02 -10.81 9.61
CA SER A 78 -10.99 -12.14 10.22
C SER A 78 -9.59 -12.75 10.19
N GLY A 79 -9.38 -13.84 10.94
CA GLY A 79 -8.14 -14.61 10.95
C GLY A 79 -7.35 -14.51 12.25
N GLY A 80 -7.92 -13.89 13.27
CA GLY A 80 -7.34 -13.88 14.60
C GLY A 80 -7.47 -15.21 15.33
N PRO A 81 -6.71 -15.41 16.42
CA PRO A 81 -6.82 -16.62 17.25
C PRO A 81 -8.24 -16.83 17.78
N GLN A 82 -8.68 -18.09 17.86
CA GLN A 82 -10.00 -18.44 18.40
C GLN A 82 -11.17 -17.74 17.67
N ALA A 83 -11.04 -17.59 16.34
CA ALA A 83 -12.03 -16.90 15.51
C ALA A 83 -12.23 -15.43 15.88
N SER A 84 -11.31 -14.81 16.61
CA SER A 84 -11.28 -13.37 16.82
C SER A 84 -10.89 -12.62 15.54
N GLY A 85 -10.97 -11.30 15.55
CA GLY A 85 -10.64 -10.49 14.40
C GLY A 85 -9.99 -9.16 14.81
N TRP A 86 -9.78 -8.34 13.81
CA TRP A 86 -9.23 -7.00 13.97
C TRP A 86 -10.17 -5.95 13.41
N TRP A 87 -10.02 -4.74 13.86
CA TRP A 87 -10.72 -3.56 13.35
C TRP A 87 -9.70 -2.65 12.66
N ASP A 88 -9.60 -2.74 11.33
CA ASP A 88 -8.63 -1.99 10.54
C ASP A 88 -9.17 -1.75 9.12
N LYS A 89 -8.43 -1.02 8.33
CA LYS A 89 -8.80 -0.68 6.95
C LYS A 89 -7.79 -1.15 5.90
N VAL A 90 -6.61 -1.61 6.31
CA VAL A 90 -5.57 -2.08 5.39
C VAL A 90 -5.51 -3.59 5.42
N ASP A 91 -5.66 -4.21 4.24
CA ASP A 91 -5.59 -5.66 4.10
C ASP A 91 -4.19 -6.19 4.43
N SER A 92 -4.14 -7.44 4.88
CA SER A 92 -2.89 -8.19 4.90
C SER A 92 -2.35 -8.36 3.48
N LYS A 93 -1.03 -8.28 3.32
CA LYS A 93 -0.37 -8.67 2.06
C LYS A 93 -0.74 -10.08 1.63
N PHE A 94 -0.98 -10.97 2.60
CA PHE A 94 -1.25 -12.38 2.38
C PHE A 94 -2.73 -12.71 2.25
N LYS A 95 -3.59 -11.72 2.18
CA LYS A 95 -5.03 -11.94 2.01
C LYS A 95 -5.29 -12.76 0.75
N GLY A 96 -5.99 -13.89 0.92
CA GLY A 96 -6.32 -14.79 -0.18
C GLY A 96 -5.17 -15.69 -0.66
N TRP A 97 -4.00 -15.66 -0.01
CA TRP A 97 -2.90 -16.54 -0.36
C TRP A 97 -3.21 -17.99 0.01
N GLY A 98 -3.07 -18.88 -0.97
CA GLY A 98 -3.10 -20.34 -0.77
C GLY A 98 -1.70 -20.94 -0.87
N GLU A 99 -1.63 -22.26 -0.82
CA GLU A 99 -0.36 -23.01 -0.80
C GLU A 99 0.58 -22.65 -1.95
N GLU A 100 0.04 -22.48 -3.17
CA GLU A 100 0.86 -22.15 -4.34
C GLU A 100 1.52 -20.78 -4.24
N ALA A 101 0.78 -19.78 -3.72
CA ALA A 101 1.32 -18.43 -3.52
C ALA A 101 2.47 -18.45 -2.50
N TRP A 102 2.31 -19.20 -1.41
CA TRP A 102 3.35 -19.37 -0.39
C TRP A 102 4.61 -20.06 -0.94
N LYS A 103 4.43 -21.14 -1.68
CA LYS A 103 5.55 -21.86 -2.32
C LYS A 103 6.31 -20.96 -3.30
N LYS A 104 5.58 -20.20 -4.10
CA LYS A 104 6.18 -19.27 -5.06
C LYS A 104 6.93 -18.12 -4.38
N ALA A 105 6.40 -17.60 -3.28
CA ALA A 105 7.04 -16.53 -2.52
C ALA A 105 8.34 -16.96 -1.85
N GLY A 106 8.44 -18.23 -1.43
CA GLY A 106 9.68 -18.82 -0.94
C GLY A 106 10.11 -18.38 0.45
N PHE A 107 9.21 -17.87 1.28
CA PHE A 107 9.47 -17.53 2.68
C PHE A 107 8.38 -18.06 3.61
N ARG A 108 8.66 -18.03 4.91
CA ARG A 108 7.69 -18.37 5.95
C ARG A 108 7.15 -17.10 6.60
N ALA A 109 5.85 -17.09 6.87
CA ALA A 109 5.22 -16.08 7.73
C ALA A 109 4.72 -16.81 8.98
N VAL A 110 5.38 -16.61 10.10
CA VAL A 110 5.00 -17.26 11.37
C VAL A 110 3.70 -16.67 11.91
N PRO A 111 2.93 -17.44 12.70
CA PRO A 111 1.75 -16.89 13.37
C PRO A 111 2.06 -15.60 14.11
N ASN A 112 1.13 -14.66 14.08
CA ASN A 112 1.23 -13.30 14.63
C ASN A 112 2.19 -12.34 13.88
N SER A 113 2.78 -12.75 12.77
CA SER A 113 3.47 -11.78 11.90
C SER A 113 2.45 -10.87 11.21
N VAL A 114 2.78 -9.59 11.09
CA VAL A 114 1.92 -8.59 10.46
C VAL A 114 2.66 -7.99 9.27
N VAL A 115 2.13 -8.22 8.09
CA VAL A 115 2.61 -7.59 6.85
C VAL A 115 1.41 -7.00 6.13
N ARG A 116 1.38 -5.71 5.99
CA ARG A 116 0.27 -5.01 5.34
C ARG A 116 0.44 -4.96 3.82
N LYS A 117 -0.66 -4.94 3.10
CA LYS A 117 -0.68 -4.67 1.66
C LYS A 117 0.13 -3.41 1.36
N SER A 118 0.90 -3.42 0.29
CA SER A 118 1.90 -2.45 -0.17
C SER A 118 3.29 -2.55 0.48
N ALA A 119 3.50 -3.41 1.45
CA ALA A 119 4.86 -3.78 1.88
C ALA A 119 5.52 -4.72 0.86
N TYR A 120 6.84 -4.57 0.68
CA TYR A 120 7.62 -5.42 -0.22
C TYR A 120 8.85 -5.98 0.46
#